data_0c0abd22086d587f2474fe5d1ca00203
#
_entry.id   0c0abd22086d587f2474fe5d1ca00203
#
_cell.length_a   1.000
_cell.length_b   1.000
_cell.length_c   1.000
_cell.angle_alpha   90.00
_cell.angle_beta   90.00
_cell.angle_gamma   90.00
#
_symmetry.space_group_name_H-M   'P 1'
#
loop_
_entity.id
_entity.type
_entity.pdbx_description
1 polymer ?
#
loop_
_entity_poly.entity_id
_entity_poly.type
_entity_poly.pdbx_seq_one_letter_code
_entity_poly.pdbx_strand_id
1 'polypeptide(L)'
;RDSPNLMELFFGSEGTMGFITEILLDTYPLPKFKESVLFSTNNLDVFDETFIKNSEIISALELLDNKCMNLLAKDSKHNFNVLLELVADNENDIASLLAKAAKLQVDVNLLNTRQAQEFWHDREKVPVLLSEKKAYKLDICVPVSSLVSFMNELQEIETNKDIFCFGHLGDGNIHVILVDSSNKMPVIDEIYVLTKKFNGSPSAEHGIGIRKKHVWHDFSGYKDKYKLLKSLKKSMDPDNILGSKVFFD
;
A
#
# COMPACT_ATOMS: atom_id res chain seq x y z
N ARG A 1 -14.83 7.83 -30.24
CA ARG A 1 -14.54 8.52 -28.95
C ARG A 1 -15.43 7.83 -27.93
N ASP A 2 -14.82 7.11 -27.03
CA ASP A 2 -15.54 6.43 -25.95
C ASP A 2 -16.17 7.51 -25.05
N SER A 3 -17.44 7.31 -24.71
CA SER A 3 -18.12 8.20 -23.78
C SER A 3 -17.46 8.06 -22.40
N PRO A 4 -17.32 9.16 -21.64
CA PRO A 4 -16.79 9.08 -20.27
C PRO A 4 -17.60 8.06 -19.47
N ASN A 5 -16.92 7.15 -18.78
CA ASN A 5 -17.57 6.20 -17.90
C ASN A 5 -17.99 6.93 -16.61
N LEU A 6 -19.29 7.17 -16.45
CA LEU A 6 -19.81 7.87 -15.28
C LEU A 6 -19.53 7.15 -13.95
N MET A 7 -19.30 5.83 -13.98
CA MET A 7 -18.93 5.08 -12.77
C MET A 7 -17.61 5.57 -12.16
N GLU A 8 -16.68 6.04 -12.99
CA GLU A 8 -15.40 6.56 -12.51
C GLU A 8 -15.53 7.77 -11.57
N LEU A 9 -16.65 8.50 -11.63
CA LEU A 9 -16.94 9.59 -10.70
C LEU A 9 -17.19 9.12 -9.26
N PHE A 10 -17.59 7.86 -9.09
CA PHE A 10 -17.89 7.29 -7.78
C PHE A 10 -16.68 6.63 -7.12
N PHE A 11 -15.68 6.23 -7.92
CA PHE A 11 -14.44 5.68 -7.38
C PHE A 11 -13.67 6.77 -6.62
N GLY A 12 -13.33 6.47 -5.36
CA GLY A 12 -12.67 7.42 -4.47
C GLY A 12 -13.54 8.59 -4.00
N SER A 13 -14.86 8.59 -4.29
CA SER A 13 -15.77 9.67 -3.82
C SER A 13 -16.10 9.59 -2.33
N GLU A 14 -15.72 8.53 -1.65
CA GLU A 14 -15.92 8.29 -0.21
C GLU A 14 -17.38 8.53 0.24
N GLY A 15 -18.35 8.15 -0.58
CA GLY A 15 -19.77 8.29 -0.29
C GLY A 15 -20.30 9.74 -0.36
N THR A 16 -19.54 10.69 -0.90
CA THR A 16 -19.98 12.09 -1.01
C THR A 16 -20.91 12.34 -2.19
N MET A 17 -20.92 11.47 -3.20
CA MET A 17 -21.69 11.66 -4.44
C MET A 17 -22.83 10.65 -4.61
N GLY A 18 -22.87 9.60 -3.80
CA GLY A 18 -23.88 8.56 -3.86
C GLY A 18 -23.52 7.33 -3.05
N PHE A 19 -24.43 6.35 -3.04
CA PHE A 19 -24.19 5.03 -2.48
C PHE A 19 -24.10 4.00 -3.59
N ILE A 20 -23.08 3.15 -3.55
CA ILE A 20 -22.96 2.00 -4.42
C ILE A 20 -23.79 0.88 -3.81
N THR A 21 -24.85 0.45 -4.48
CA THR A 21 -25.76 -0.59 -4.00
C THR A 21 -25.48 -1.95 -4.63
N GLU A 22 -24.88 -1.97 -5.80
CA GLU A 22 -24.57 -3.19 -6.54
C GLU A 22 -23.31 -3.00 -7.37
N ILE A 23 -22.47 -4.03 -7.44
CA ILE A 23 -21.22 -4.02 -8.21
C ILE A 23 -21.16 -5.29 -9.04
N LEU A 24 -20.88 -5.14 -10.32
CA LEU A 24 -20.52 -6.23 -11.21
C LEU A 24 -18.99 -6.28 -11.32
N LEU A 25 -18.39 -7.40 -10.90
CA LEU A 25 -16.95 -7.60 -10.94
C LEU A 25 -16.58 -8.53 -12.10
N ASP A 26 -15.57 -8.14 -12.86
CA ASP A 26 -14.89 -9.04 -13.77
C ASP A 26 -14.09 -10.07 -12.97
N THR A 27 -14.14 -11.32 -13.42
CA THR A 27 -13.40 -12.42 -12.79
C THR A 27 -12.46 -13.07 -13.79
N TYR A 28 -11.37 -13.63 -13.27
CA TYR A 28 -10.39 -14.38 -14.05
C TYR A 28 -10.45 -15.86 -13.69
N PRO A 29 -10.16 -16.77 -14.65
CA PRO A 29 -9.97 -18.18 -14.34
C PRO A 29 -8.90 -18.36 -13.26
N LEU A 30 -9.06 -19.37 -12.40
CA LEU A 30 -8.02 -19.72 -11.45
C LEU A 30 -6.76 -20.15 -12.22
N PRO A 31 -5.57 -19.63 -11.85
CA PRO A 31 -4.32 -20.03 -12.46
C PRO A 31 -4.02 -21.50 -12.19
N LYS A 32 -3.35 -22.17 -13.12
CA LYS A 32 -3.01 -23.59 -12.99
C LYS A 32 -1.87 -23.82 -11.99
N PHE A 33 -0.93 -22.87 -11.95
CA PHE A 33 0.25 -22.94 -11.12
C PHE A 33 0.31 -21.72 -10.21
N LYS A 34 0.68 -21.97 -8.95
CA LYS A 34 0.91 -20.93 -7.95
C LYS A 34 2.12 -21.32 -7.12
N GLU A 35 3.06 -20.37 -6.98
CA GLU A 35 4.22 -20.51 -6.12
C GLU A 35 4.36 -19.31 -5.20
N SER A 36 4.89 -19.53 -4.02
CA SER A 36 5.11 -18.49 -3.01
C SER A 36 6.54 -18.51 -2.53
N VAL A 37 7.17 -17.35 -2.49
CA VAL A 37 8.57 -17.18 -2.11
C VAL A 37 8.68 -16.08 -1.07
N LEU A 38 9.40 -16.36 0.00
CA LEU A 38 9.77 -15.35 0.99
C LEU A 38 11.20 -14.89 0.75
N PHE A 39 11.36 -13.61 0.51
CA PHE A 39 12.64 -12.93 0.49
C PHE A 39 12.90 -12.26 1.82
N SER A 40 14.13 -12.38 2.32
CA SER A 40 14.57 -11.60 3.48
C SER A 40 15.83 -10.84 3.09
N THR A 41 15.78 -9.50 3.21
CA THR A 41 16.83 -8.61 2.71
C THR A 41 16.97 -7.35 3.54
N ASN A 42 18.13 -6.72 3.49
CA ASN A 42 18.36 -5.38 4.02
C ASN A 42 18.27 -4.29 2.94
N ASN A 43 18.13 -4.68 1.67
CA ASN A 43 18.05 -3.78 0.54
C ASN A 43 16.89 -4.15 -0.38
N LEU A 44 15.97 -3.22 -0.59
CA LEU A 44 14.81 -3.39 -1.47
C LEU A 44 15.10 -3.13 -2.95
N ASP A 45 16.30 -2.60 -3.32
CA ASP A 45 16.67 -2.32 -4.72
C ASP A 45 16.56 -3.56 -5.63
N VAL A 46 16.68 -4.74 -5.03
CA VAL A 46 16.55 -6.04 -5.74
C VAL A 46 15.18 -6.24 -6.40
N PHE A 47 14.15 -5.54 -5.92
CA PHE A 47 12.78 -5.69 -6.43
C PHE A 47 12.45 -4.74 -7.59
N ASP A 48 13.27 -3.71 -7.85
CA ASP A 48 12.94 -2.65 -8.80
C ASP A 48 12.90 -3.14 -10.26
N GLU A 49 13.95 -3.78 -10.75
CA GLU A 49 14.02 -4.17 -12.17
C GLU A 49 13.45 -5.57 -12.48
N THR A 50 13.65 -6.53 -11.59
CA THR A 50 13.37 -7.94 -11.88
C THR A 50 11.89 -8.26 -11.72
N PHE A 51 11.23 -7.65 -10.74
CA PHE A 51 9.88 -8.02 -10.36
C PHE A 51 8.82 -7.12 -10.99
N ILE A 52 9.03 -5.82 -11.05
CA ILE A 52 8.06 -4.88 -11.62
C ILE A 52 7.77 -5.18 -13.10
N LYS A 53 8.79 -5.56 -13.86
CA LYS A 53 8.65 -5.92 -15.28
C LYS A 53 7.89 -7.22 -15.56
N ASN A 54 7.65 -8.05 -14.54
CA ASN A 54 6.95 -9.32 -14.65
C ASN A 54 5.59 -9.30 -13.92
N SER A 55 4.96 -8.13 -13.86
CA SER A 55 3.72 -7.91 -13.11
C SER A 55 2.55 -8.83 -13.52
N GLU A 56 2.53 -9.33 -14.76
CA GLU A 56 1.45 -10.20 -15.25
C GLU A 56 1.33 -11.54 -14.51
N ILE A 57 2.46 -12.05 -13.98
CA ILE A 57 2.48 -13.31 -13.23
C ILE A 57 2.64 -13.11 -11.72
N ILE A 58 2.76 -11.87 -11.25
CA ILE A 58 2.83 -11.54 -9.83
C ILE A 58 1.42 -11.29 -9.32
N SER A 59 0.90 -12.16 -8.46
CA SER A 59 -0.39 -11.97 -7.82
C SER A 59 -0.31 -11.20 -6.50
N ALA A 60 0.84 -11.23 -5.84
CA ALA A 60 1.11 -10.44 -4.63
C ALA A 60 2.59 -10.18 -4.43
N LEU A 61 2.91 -9.01 -3.90
CA LEU A 61 4.24 -8.62 -3.45
C LEU A 61 4.09 -7.84 -2.14
N GLU A 62 4.16 -8.56 -1.00
CA GLU A 62 3.81 -8.05 0.33
C GLU A 62 5.04 -7.85 1.20
N LEU A 63 5.12 -6.69 1.82
CA LEU A 63 6.21 -6.31 2.73
C LEU A 63 5.78 -6.43 4.19
N LEU A 64 6.65 -6.98 5.02
CA LEU A 64 6.72 -6.78 6.46
C LEU A 64 8.13 -6.32 6.84
N ASP A 65 8.26 -5.20 7.54
CA ASP A 65 9.55 -4.79 8.11
C ASP A 65 9.93 -5.67 9.31
N ASN A 66 11.17 -5.53 9.77
CA ASN A 66 11.69 -6.28 10.92
C ASN A 66 10.88 -6.01 12.21
N LYS A 67 10.38 -4.79 12.40
CA LYS A 67 9.57 -4.47 13.59
C LYS A 67 8.23 -5.19 13.58
N CYS A 68 7.61 -5.35 12.40
CA CYS A 68 6.42 -6.17 12.22
C CYS A 68 6.71 -7.64 12.53
N MET A 69 7.84 -8.18 12.08
CA MET A 69 8.25 -9.55 12.40
C MET A 69 8.45 -9.75 13.90
N ASN A 70 9.14 -8.83 14.56
CA ASN A 70 9.34 -8.87 16.01
C ASN A 70 8.01 -8.77 16.79
N LEU A 71 7.08 -7.93 16.32
CA LEU A 71 5.73 -7.85 16.90
C LEU A 71 4.98 -9.18 16.85
N LEU A 72 5.24 -9.97 15.82
CA LEU A 72 4.69 -11.33 15.64
C LEU A 72 5.48 -12.43 16.37
N ALA A 73 6.47 -12.06 17.19
CA ALA A 73 7.41 -12.96 17.85
C ALA A 73 8.17 -13.86 16.85
N LYS A 74 8.46 -13.34 15.66
CA LYS A 74 9.27 -13.98 14.62
C LYS A 74 10.60 -13.25 14.50
N ASP A 75 11.70 -13.94 14.79
CA ASP A 75 13.03 -13.36 14.58
C ASP A 75 13.30 -13.19 13.09
N SER A 76 13.68 -11.97 12.71
CA SER A 76 14.25 -11.70 11.40
C SER A 76 15.59 -11.00 11.55
N LYS A 77 16.59 -11.49 10.83
CA LYS A 77 17.93 -10.88 10.77
C LYS A 77 18.01 -9.73 9.76
N HIS A 78 16.98 -9.58 8.94
CA HIS A 78 16.90 -8.63 7.85
C HIS A 78 15.86 -7.55 8.13
N ASN A 79 16.08 -6.36 7.57
CA ASN A 79 15.19 -5.22 7.74
C ASN A 79 13.82 -5.44 7.08
N PHE A 80 13.78 -6.24 6.01
CA PHE A 80 12.60 -6.46 5.19
C PHE A 80 12.36 -7.92 4.92
N ASN A 81 11.11 -8.34 4.99
CA ASN A 81 10.62 -9.66 4.63
C ASN A 81 9.51 -9.47 3.60
N VAL A 82 9.69 -10.00 2.42
CA VAL A 82 8.81 -9.78 1.28
C VAL A 82 8.28 -11.11 0.77
N LEU A 83 6.97 -11.30 0.86
CA LEU A 83 6.28 -12.41 0.22
C LEU A 83 6.04 -12.04 -1.25
N LEU A 84 6.54 -12.87 -2.16
CA LEU A 84 6.18 -12.88 -3.57
C LEU A 84 5.26 -14.06 -3.84
N GLU A 85 4.08 -13.82 -4.36
CA GLU A 85 3.22 -14.87 -4.94
C GLU A 85 3.19 -14.77 -6.45
N LEU A 86 3.45 -15.87 -7.10
CA LEU A 86 3.47 -16.04 -8.55
C LEU A 86 2.32 -16.94 -8.99
N VAL A 87 1.66 -16.54 -10.06
CA VAL A 87 0.57 -17.32 -10.69
C VAL A 87 0.78 -17.37 -12.20
N ALA A 88 0.56 -18.51 -12.81
CA ALA A 88 0.63 -18.66 -14.27
C ALA A 88 -0.16 -19.87 -14.75
N ASP A 89 -0.49 -19.88 -16.04
CA ASP A 89 -1.01 -21.07 -16.73
C ASP A 89 0.10 -21.96 -17.30
N ASN A 90 1.33 -21.44 -17.32
CA ASN A 90 2.52 -22.14 -17.77
C ASN A 90 3.58 -22.14 -16.65
N GLU A 91 3.99 -23.32 -16.20
CA GLU A 91 4.96 -23.49 -15.13
C GLU A 91 6.35 -22.88 -15.47
N ASN A 92 6.72 -22.85 -16.75
CA ASN A 92 8.01 -22.29 -17.18
C ASN A 92 8.13 -20.77 -16.91
N ASP A 93 7.01 -20.05 -16.92
CA ASP A 93 7.01 -18.61 -16.63
C ASP A 93 7.40 -18.36 -15.17
N ILE A 94 6.83 -19.16 -14.24
CA ILE A 94 7.20 -19.14 -12.82
C ILE A 94 8.66 -19.56 -12.64
N ALA A 95 9.07 -20.68 -13.24
CA ALA A 95 10.43 -21.19 -13.12
C ALA A 95 11.47 -20.18 -13.62
N SER A 96 11.16 -19.45 -14.71
CA SER A 96 12.04 -18.41 -15.25
C SER A 96 12.24 -17.25 -14.26
N LEU A 97 11.18 -16.81 -13.57
CA LEU A 97 11.28 -15.74 -12.59
C LEU A 97 11.98 -16.21 -11.30
N LEU A 98 11.70 -17.43 -10.86
CA LEU A 98 12.39 -18.03 -9.71
C LEU A 98 13.90 -18.19 -9.96
N ALA A 99 14.29 -18.59 -11.18
CA ALA A 99 15.69 -18.68 -11.56
C ALA A 99 16.41 -17.31 -11.57
N LYS A 100 15.71 -16.23 -11.88
CA LYS A 100 16.23 -14.86 -11.72
C LYS A 100 16.33 -14.49 -10.25
N ALA A 101 15.31 -14.77 -9.47
CA ALA A 101 15.27 -14.50 -8.04
C ALA A 101 16.40 -15.19 -7.27
N ALA A 102 16.71 -16.44 -7.62
CA ALA A 102 17.80 -17.20 -7.00
C ALA A 102 19.20 -16.61 -7.24
N LYS A 103 19.36 -15.70 -8.21
CA LYS A 103 20.63 -14.98 -8.47
C LYS A 103 20.78 -13.70 -7.66
N LEU A 104 19.73 -13.27 -6.98
CA LEU A 104 19.77 -12.10 -6.11
C LEU A 104 20.59 -12.46 -4.85
N GLN A 105 21.34 -11.49 -4.35
CA GLN A 105 22.10 -11.64 -3.11
C GLN A 105 21.20 -11.38 -1.89
N VAL A 106 20.17 -12.22 -1.75
CA VAL A 106 19.17 -12.14 -0.66
C VAL A 106 18.84 -13.54 -0.18
N ASP A 107 18.36 -13.67 1.03
CA ASP A 107 17.83 -14.94 1.53
C ASP A 107 16.51 -15.26 0.84
N VAL A 108 16.44 -16.39 0.16
CA VAL A 108 15.29 -16.83 -0.63
C VAL A 108 14.79 -18.17 -0.09
N ASN A 109 13.53 -18.21 0.33
CA ASN A 109 12.86 -19.41 0.81
C ASN A 109 11.60 -19.70 0.00
N LEU A 110 11.57 -20.83 -0.70
CA LEU A 110 10.34 -21.32 -1.33
C LEU A 110 9.40 -21.82 -0.22
N LEU A 111 8.18 -21.31 -0.23
CA LEU A 111 7.19 -21.66 0.78
C LEU A 111 6.22 -22.72 0.26
N ASN A 112 5.92 -23.71 1.10
CA ASN A 112 4.78 -24.55 0.83
C ASN A 112 3.45 -23.83 1.13
N THR A 113 2.34 -24.39 0.72
CA THR A 113 1.00 -23.77 0.85
C THR A 113 0.70 -23.36 2.30
N ARG A 114 1.06 -24.19 3.29
CA ARG A 114 0.82 -23.87 4.70
C ARG A 114 1.67 -22.67 5.15
N GLN A 115 2.93 -22.62 4.80
CA GLN A 115 3.83 -21.53 5.16
C GLN A 115 3.39 -20.20 4.51
N ALA A 116 2.93 -20.22 3.25
CA ALA A 116 2.36 -19.05 2.60
C ALA A 116 1.09 -18.55 3.31
N GLN A 117 0.19 -19.47 3.71
CA GLN A 117 -1.00 -19.13 4.49
C GLN A 117 -0.65 -18.56 5.87
N GLU A 118 0.35 -19.12 6.54
CA GLU A 118 0.86 -18.60 7.81
C GLU A 118 1.40 -17.18 7.67
N PHE A 119 2.12 -16.88 6.60
CA PHE A 119 2.60 -15.50 6.33
C PHE A 119 1.44 -14.52 6.14
N TRP A 120 0.44 -14.87 5.33
CA TRP A 120 -0.75 -14.05 5.13
C TRP A 120 -1.50 -13.81 6.43
N HIS A 121 -1.71 -14.84 7.22
CA HIS A 121 -2.35 -14.70 8.52
C HIS A 121 -1.57 -13.79 9.48
N ASP A 122 -0.25 -13.87 9.48
CA ASP A 122 0.59 -12.99 10.26
C ASP A 122 0.54 -11.55 9.77
N ARG A 123 0.55 -11.34 8.44
CA ARG A 123 0.38 -10.02 7.84
C ARG A 123 -0.94 -9.36 8.27
N GLU A 124 -2.02 -10.13 8.30
CA GLU A 124 -3.33 -9.66 8.75
C GLU A 124 -3.40 -9.36 10.26
N LYS A 125 -2.59 -10.02 11.07
CA LYS A 125 -2.51 -9.73 12.51
C LYS A 125 -1.82 -8.41 12.82
N VAL A 126 -0.84 -7.98 12.02
CA VAL A 126 -0.05 -6.77 12.30
C VAL A 126 -0.94 -5.54 12.55
N PRO A 127 -1.87 -5.14 11.64
CA PRO A 127 -2.72 -3.97 11.89
C PRO A 127 -3.64 -4.12 13.09
N VAL A 128 -4.03 -5.35 13.46
CA VAL A 128 -4.84 -5.63 14.65
C VAL A 128 -4.03 -5.38 15.91
N LEU A 129 -2.86 -5.99 16.04
CA LEU A 129 -1.96 -5.83 17.18
C LEU A 129 -1.53 -4.36 17.37
N LEU A 130 -1.28 -3.63 16.28
CA LEU A 130 -0.92 -2.22 16.34
C LEU A 130 -2.10 -1.33 16.72
N SER A 131 -3.33 -1.72 16.39
CA SER A 131 -4.52 -0.92 16.76
C SER A 131 -4.76 -0.90 18.28
N GLU A 132 -4.37 -1.95 18.99
CA GLU A 132 -4.43 -2.03 20.46
C GLU A 132 -3.47 -1.03 21.14
N LYS A 133 -2.43 -0.57 20.43
CA LYS A 133 -1.38 0.30 20.95
C LYS A 133 -1.63 1.81 20.76
N LYS A 134 -2.87 2.24 20.45
CA LYS A 134 -3.23 3.64 20.16
C LYS A 134 -2.36 4.26 19.05
N ALA A 135 -2.02 3.48 18.05
CA ALA A 135 -1.15 3.86 16.96
C ALA A 135 -1.83 4.87 16.01
N TYR A 136 -1.02 5.74 15.40
CA TYR A 136 -1.44 6.56 14.28
C TYR A 136 -1.10 5.86 12.97
N LYS A 137 -2.08 5.73 12.09
CA LYS A 137 -1.95 4.97 10.84
C LYS A 137 -1.91 5.92 9.65
N LEU A 138 -0.83 5.85 8.90
CA LEU A 138 -0.66 6.47 7.59
C LEU A 138 -0.81 5.38 6.52
N ASP A 139 -1.55 5.70 5.48
CA ASP A 139 -1.83 4.84 4.34
C ASP A 139 -1.30 5.58 3.11
N ILE A 140 -0.05 5.36 2.77
CA ILE A 140 0.71 6.14 1.81
C ILE A 140 0.88 5.35 0.52
N CYS A 141 0.76 6.01 -0.61
CA CYS A 141 1.15 5.46 -1.90
C CYS A 141 2.20 6.35 -2.56
N VAL A 142 3.23 5.74 -3.11
CA VAL A 142 4.21 6.40 -3.97
C VAL A 142 4.31 5.64 -5.29
N PRO A 143 4.74 6.28 -6.40
CA PRO A 143 5.00 5.55 -7.63
C PRO A 143 5.95 4.38 -7.37
N VAL A 144 5.63 3.20 -7.90
CA VAL A 144 6.41 1.97 -7.67
C VAL A 144 7.90 2.16 -7.98
N SER A 145 8.22 2.92 -9.03
CA SER A 145 9.60 3.28 -9.38
C SER A 145 10.35 4.12 -8.34
N SER A 146 9.63 4.74 -7.41
CA SER A 146 10.19 5.59 -6.35
C SER A 146 10.15 4.91 -4.98
N LEU A 147 9.50 3.75 -4.88
CA LEU A 147 9.19 3.10 -3.62
C LEU A 147 10.43 2.77 -2.80
N VAL A 148 11.44 2.21 -3.44
CA VAL A 148 12.69 1.84 -2.76
C VAL A 148 13.40 3.06 -2.17
N SER A 149 13.52 4.13 -2.96
CA SER A 149 14.12 5.39 -2.49
C SER A 149 13.29 6.02 -1.36
N PHE A 150 11.96 5.95 -1.46
CA PHE A 150 11.06 6.39 -0.40
C PHE A 150 11.29 5.61 0.90
N MET A 151 11.36 4.27 0.82
CA MET A 151 11.58 3.40 1.98
C MET A 151 12.95 3.65 2.64
N ASN A 152 14.00 3.87 1.86
CA ASN A 152 15.33 4.19 2.37
C ASN A 152 15.33 5.52 3.14
N GLU A 153 14.73 6.59 2.58
CA GLU A 153 14.63 7.88 3.27
C GLU A 153 13.67 7.83 4.48
N LEU A 154 12.62 7.01 4.42
CA LEU A 154 11.71 6.81 5.56
C LEU A 154 12.44 6.21 6.76
N GLN A 155 13.38 5.29 6.53
CA GLN A 155 14.20 4.71 7.59
C GLN A 155 15.08 5.78 8.30
N GLU A 156 15.51 6.83 7.61
CA GLU A 156 16.28 7.92 8.21
C GLU A 156 15.45 8.77 9.19
N ILE A 157 14.14 8.90 8.95
CA ILE A 157 13.19 9.58 9.86
C ILE A 157 13.01 8.78 11.16
N GLU A 158 13.26 7.48 11.10
CA GLU A 158 12.93 6.50 12.14
C GLU A 158 13.80 6.52 13.37
N THR A 159 14.90 7.24 13.39
CA THR A 159 16.06 7.03 14.29
C THR A 159 15.78 6.89 15.79
N ASN A 160 14.55 7.11 16.28
CA ASN A 160 14.20 6.94 17.70
C ASN A 160 12.71 6.62 17.96
N LYS A 161 11.97 6.04 17.00
CA LYS A 161 10.51 5.89 17.15
C LYS A 161 10.02 4.52 16.71
N ASP A 162 8.97 4.05 17.35
CA ASP A 162 8.30 2.80 16.98
C ASP A 162 7.43 3.03 15.73
N ILE A 163 8.09 3.09 14.57
CA ILE A 163 7.44 3.10 13.24
C ILE A 163 7.50 1.68 12.69
N PHE A 164 6.36 1.19 12.27
CA PHE A 164 6.16 -0.12 11.65
C PHE A 164 5.74 0.09 10.21
N CYS A 165 6.36 -0.63 9.28
CA CYS A 165 6.06 -0.53 7.86
C CYS A 165 5.66 -1.89 7.30
N PHE A 166 4.50 -1.95 6.67
CA PHE A 166 4.04 -3.11 5.92
C PHE A 166 3.14 -2.65 4.77
N GLY A 167 2.95 -3.48 3.76
CA GLY A 167 2.08 -3.11 2.66
C GLY A 167 2.39 -3.81 1.35
N HIS A 168 1.83 -3.26 0.28
CA HIS A 168 1.84 -3.82 -1.06
C HIS A 168 2.94 -3.16 -1.90
N LEU A 169 4.09 -3.82 -2.02
CA LEU A 169 5.19 -3.28 -2.85
C LEU A 169 4.81 -3.19 -4.33
N GLY A 170 3.91 -4.07 -4.78
CA GLY A 170 3.54 -4.17 -6.19
C GLY A 170 2.78 -2.95 -6.73
N ASP A 171 2.09 -2.20 -5.88
CA ASP A 171 1.32 -1.00 -6.24
C ASP A 171 1.81 0.28 -5.54
N GLY A 172 2.88 0.18 -4.76
CA GLY A 172 3.50 1.30 -4.06
C GLY A 172 2.78 1.75 -2.80
N ASN A 173 1.85 0.94 -2.27
CA ASN A 173 1.11 1.23 -1.04
C ASN A 173 1.87 0.73 0.19
N ILE A 174 2.19 1.65 1.09
CA ILE A 174 2.84 1.35 2.38
C ILE A 174 2.01 1.93 3.52
N HIS A 175 1.65 1.05 4.43
CA HIS A 175 1.09 1.42 5.73
C HIS A 175 2.24 1.74 6.67
N VAL A 176 2.30 2.99 7.12
CA VAL A 176 3.28 3.48 8.08
C VAL A 176 2.55 3.74 9.40
N ILE A 177 2.88 2.96 10.41
CA ILE A 177 2.18 2.97 11.69
C ILE A 177 3.12 3.49 12.79
N LEU A 178 2.73 4.60 13.43
CA LEU A 178 3.47 5.18 14.55
C LEU A 178 2.81 4.76 15.86
N VAL A 179 3.53 4.01 16.68
CA VAL A 179 3.10 3.62 18.03
C VAL A 179 3.68 4.61 19.03
N ASP A 180 2.86 4.99 19.99
CA ASP A 180 3.12 5.79 21.18
C ASP A 180 4.32 6.75 21.13
N SER A 181 4.09 7.94 20.59
CA SER A 181 4.98 9.06 20.85
C SER A 181 4.15 10.24 21.35
N SER A 182 4.58 10.82 22.45
CA SER A 182 4.00 12.04 23.04
C SER A 182 4.05 13.25 22.08
N ASN A 183 4.81 13.15 20.98
CA ASN A 183 4.95 14.20 19.96
C ASN A 183 4.96 13.60 18.54
N LYS A 184 3.81 13.06 18.10
CA LYS A 184 3.66 12.39 16.78
C LYS A 184 3.62 13.36 15.60
N MET A 185 3.05 14.54 15.79
CA MET A 185 2.73 15.44 14.68
C MET A 185 3.95 15.84 13.84
N PRO A 186 5.11 16.23 14.39
CA PRO A 186 6.26 16.57 13.56
C PRO A 186 6.73 15.44 12.66
N VAL A 187 6.67 14.18 13.15
CA VAL A 187 7.07 13.01 12.36
C VAL A 187 6.06 12.69 11.27
N ILE A 188 4.78 12.83 11.58
CA ILE A 188 3.70 12.66 10.60
C ILE A 188 3.88 13.69 9.47
N ASP A 189 4.17 14.94 9.83
CA ASP A 189 4.42 16.01 8.86
C ASP A 189 5.66 15.72 8.00
N GLU A 190 6.76 15.23 8.61
CA GLU A 190 7.95 14.80 7.87
C GLU A 190 7.64 13.68 6.87
N ILE A 191 6.86 12.67 7.27
CA ILE A 191 6.46 11.56 6.40
C ILE A 191 5.60 12.08 5.25
N TYR A 192 4.69 13.02 5.49
CA TYR A 192 3.91 13.61 4.41
C TYR A 192 4.74 14.49 3.47
N VAL A 193 5.70 15.24 4.00
CA VAL A 193 6.68 15.99 3.18
C VAL A 193 7.48 15.03 2.30
N LEU A 194 7.95 13.92 2.86
CA LEU A 194 8.64 12.87 2.13
C LEU A 194 7.73 12.26 1.04
N THR A 195 6.48 11.94 1.37
CA THR A 195 5.49 11.41 0.42
C THR A 195 5.32 12.36 -0.76
N LYS A 196 5.19 13.65 -0.48
CA LYS A 196 5.07 14.69 -1.52
C LYS A 196 6.32 14.81 -2.39
N LYS A 197 7.51 14.71 -1.79
CA LYS A 197 8.80 14.71 -2.50
C LYS A 197 8.86 13.63 -3.58
N PHE A 198 8.29 12.46 -3.29
CA PHE A 198 8.22 11.33 -4.22
C PHE A 198 6.95 11.32 -5.09
N ASN A 199 6.22 12.42 -5.21
CA ASN A 199 4.98 12.54 -5.97
C ASN A 199 3.91 11.51 -5.54
N GLY A 200 3.92 11.14 -4.27
CA GLY A 200 2.99 10.18 -3.69
C GLY A 200 1.62 10.77 -3.35
N SER A 201 0.77 9.93 -2.77
CA SER A 201 -0.55 10.26 -2.25
C SER A 201 -0.59 10.07 -0.73
N PRO A 202 -1.30 10.94 0.02
CA PRO A 202 -1.46 10.79 1.47
C PRO A 202 -2.47 9.70 1.84
N SER A 203 -3.11 9.09 0.85
CA SER A 203 -4.01 7.96 1.03
C SER A 203 -4.02 7.10 -0.23
N ALA A 204 -3.73 5.81 -0.04
CA ALA A 204 -3.80 4.79 -1.08
C ALA A 204 -5.21 4.17 -1.14
N GLU A 205 -5.62 3.47 -0.08
CA GLU A 205 -6.85 2.67 -0.03
C GLU A 205 -7.91 3.26 0.91
N HIS A 206 -7.49 3.84 2.05
CA HIS A 206 -8.38 4.18 3.16
C HIS A 206 -9.07 5.54 3.03
N GLY A 207 -8.77 6.29 1.99
CA GLY A 207 -9.36 7.59 1.72
C GLY A 207 -8.80 8.74 2.58
N ILE A 208 -9.22 9.94 2.24
CA ILE A 208 -8.87 11.19 2.93
C ILE A 208 -9.76 11.39 4.16
N GLY A 209 -11.04 11.10 4.02
CA GLY A 209 -12.03 11.26 5.07
C GLY A 209 -12.08 12.67 5.63
N ILE A 210 -12.32 12.74 6.94
CA ILE A 210 -12.35 14.01 7.70
C ILE A 210 -10.93 14.35 8.21
N ARG A 211 -10.13 13.32 8.52
CA ARG A 211 -8.87 13.50 9.27
C ARG A 211 -7.71 14.01 8.44
N LYS A 212 -7.64 13.66 7.16
CA LYS A 212 -6.53 13.98 6.26
C LYS A 212 -6.79 15.22 5.37
N LYS A 213 -7.91 15.93 5.55
CA LYS A 213 -8.25 17.11 4.74
C LYS A 213 -7.12 18.13 4.66
N HIS A 214 -6.54 18.48 5.81
CA HIS A 214 -5.47 19.45 5.91
C HIS A 214 -4.22 19.04 5.13
N VAL A 215 -3.91 17.76 5.13
CA VAL A 215 -2.75 17.21 4.39
C VAL A 215 -3.03 17.18 2.89
N TRP A 216 -4.24 16.76 2.50
CA TRP A 216 -4.60 16.63 1.10
C TRP A 216 -4.49 17.96 0.34
N HIS A 217 -4.75 19.09 1.01
CA HIS A 217 -4.60 20.42 0.44
C HIS A 217 -3.19 20.74 -0.07
N ASP A 218 -2.17 20.10 0.49
CA ASP A 218 -0.78 20.35 0.17
C ASP A 218 -0.27 19.50 -1.02
N PHE A 219 -1.06 18.53 -1.47
CA PHE A 219 -0.67 17.65 -2.56
C PHE A 219 -0.99 18.23 -3.95
N SER A 220 -0.22 17.81 -4.95
CA SER A 220 -0.28 18.33 -6.32
C SER A 220 -1.69 18.28 -6.93
N GLY A 221 -2.10 19.36 -7.57
CA GLY A 221 -3.39 19.47 -8.27
C GLY A 221 -4.61 19.62 -7.34
N TYR A 222 -4.42 19.75 -6.04
CA TYR A 222 -5.52 19.88 -5.10
C TYR A 222 -6.51 20.97 -5.46
N LYS A 223 -6.05 22.21 -5.69
CA LYS A 223 -6.95 23.37 -5.88
C LYS A 223 -7.92 23.19 -7.05
N ASP A 224 -7.45 22.67 -8.16
CA ASP A 224 -8.28 22.49 -9.35
C ASP A 224 -9.19 21.26 -9.20
N LYS A 225 -8.66 20.17 -8.67
CA LYS A 225 -9.45 18.98 -8.32
C LYS A 225 -10.56 19.33 -7.32
N TYR A 226 -10.26 20.09 -6.28
CA TYR A 226 -11.23 20.50 -5.27
C TYR A 226 -12.39 21.30 -5.86
N LYS A 227 -12.11 22.29 -6.73
CA LYS A 227 -13.15 23.08 -7.40
C LYS A 227 -14.08 22.22 -8.24
N LEU A 228 -13.51 21.30 -9.02
CA LEU A 228 -14.26 20.38 -9.86
C LEU A 228 -15.12 19.45 -8.99
N LEU A 229 -14.54 18.80 -7.99
CA LEU A 229 -15.26 17.90 -7.07
C LEU A 229 -16.38 18.63 -6.32
N LYS A 230 -16.14 19.86 -5.88
CA LYS A 230 -17.18 20.68 -5.21
C LYS A 230 -18.35 21.02 -6.14
N SER A 231 -18.08 21.27 -7.41
CA SER A 231 -19.13 21.51 -8.40
C SER A 231 -19.93 20.25 -8.69
N LEU A 232 -19.26 19.09 -8.83
CA LEU A 232 -19.93 17.80 -8.99
C LEU A 232 -20.78 17.45 -7.77
N LYS A 233 -20.22 17.61 -6.57
CA LYS A 233 -20.95 17.40 -5.30
C LYS A 233 -22.22 18.21 -5.26
N LYS A 234 -22.14 19.51 -5.56
CA LYS A 234 -23.32 20.40 -5.56
C LYS A 234 -24.38 20.00 -6.57
N SER A 235 -23.97 19.44 -7.72
CA SER A 235 -24.92 18.98 -8.74
C SER A 235 -25.59 17.67 -8.36
N MET A 236 -24.88 16.76 -7.71
CA MET A 236 -25.37 15.41 -7.38
C MET A 236 -26.08 15.36 -6.04
N ASP A 237 -25.70 16.21 -5.10
CA ASP A 237 -26.26 16.29 -3.75
C ASP A 237 -26.44 17.76 -3.35
N PRO A 238 -27.47 18.44 -3.92
CA PRO A 238 -27.70 19.87 -3.69
C PRO A 238 -28.00 20.21 -2.23
N ASP A 239 -28.63 19.27 -1.51
CA ASP A 239 -28.99 19.41 -0.08
C ASP A 239 -27.87 19.02 0.88
N ASN A 240 -26.71 18.55 0.35
CA ASN A 240 -25.52 18.16 1.09
C ASN A 240 -25.78 17.16 2.23
N ILE A 241 -26.55 16.12 1.94
CA ILE A 241 -26.92 15.06 2.90
C ILE A 241 -25.92 13.89 2.89
N LEU A 242 -25.13 13.73 1.82
CA LEU A 242 -24.16 12.64 1.63
C LEU A 242 -22.76 13.08 2.07
N GLY A 243 -22.15 12.40 3.05
CA GLY A 243 -20.76 12.63 3.42
C GLY A 243 -20.40 14.10 3.65
N SER A 244 -21.30 14.90 4.25
CA SER A 244 -21.22 16.36 4.31
C SER A 244 -19.95 16.93 4.96
N LYS A 245 -19.19 16.11 5.68
CA LYS A 245 -17.91 16.49 6.32
C LYS A 245 -16.68 15.89 5.64
N VAL A 246 -16.87 15.03 4.66
CA VAL A 246 -15.79 14.37 3.93
C VAL A 246 -15.34 15.26 2.78
N PHE A 247 -14.04 15.42 2.55
CA PHE A 247 -13.38 16.30 1.57
C PHE A 247 -13.72 17.78 1.71
N PHE A 248 -15.02 18.12 1.79
CA PHE A 248 -15.52 19.49 1.69
C PHE A 248 -15.71 20.11 3.07
N ASP A 249 -15.54 21.42 3.12
CA ASP A 249 -15.83 22.27 4.27
C ASP A 249 -17.20 22.93 4.11
#